data_9936835b60fad51d94293f3add0f759c
#
_entry.id   9936835b60fad51d94293f3add0f759c
#
_cell.length_a   1.000
_cell.length_b   1.000
_cell.length_c   1.000
_cell.angle_alpha   90.00
_cell.angle_beta   90.00
_cell.angle_gamma   90.00
#
_symmetry.space_group_name_H-M   'P 1'
#
loop_
_entity.id
_entity.type
_entity.pdbx_description
1 polymer ?
#
loop_
_entity_poly.entity_id
_entity_poly.type
_entity_poly.pdbx_seq_one_letter_code
_entity_poly.pdbx_strand_id
1 'polypeptide(L)'
;DIKTCARLSCYSATAVTSLVAETTDAIKSVVCLESNFVKDELSTLADEFSFDAIKIGMLFSEEIMDVVHEFLLTQKCKIVLDPVCVSKSGHKLIKDSAVEKLKELMKLATVATPNLDEANVLFGGNFKNLPCDIIVKKHVSEDSSIDTLYRKDGSLQNFKTPLASPLVMSGTGCTFSTALACYLAKGKSLEEAIGLSKEYICEIIKESIDTKLGKNRLLWHGAK
;
A
#
# COMPACT_ATOMS: atom_id res chain seq x y z
N ASP A 1 5.86 -2.97 -6.52
CA ASP A 1 6.31 -1.61 -6.15
C ASP A 1 7.39 -1.12 -7.12
N ILE A 2 8.57 -1.79 -7.24
CA ILE A 2 9.69 -1.35 -8.11
C ILE A 2 9.23 -1.08 -9.56
N LYS A 3 8.43 -1.99 -10.15
CA LYS A 3 7.91 -1.82 -11.52
C LYS A 3 6.98 -0.60 -11.64
N THR A 4 6.16 -0.34 -10.62
CA THR A 4 5.29 0.84 -10.58
C THR A 4 6.11 2.13 -10.52
N CYS A 5 7.13 2.17 -9.65
CA CYS A 5 8.05 3.31 -9.58
C CYS A 5 8.72 3.58 -10.91
N ALA A 6 9.31 2.53 -11.53
CA ALA A 6 10.00 2.66 -12.83
C ALA A 6 9.06 3.21 -13.91
N ARG A 7 7.83 2.66 -14.03
CA ARG A 7 6.84 3.12 -15.01
C ARG A 7 6.39 4.56 -14.77
N LEU A 8 6.35 4.99 -13.51
CA LEU A 8 6.04 6.37 -13.14
C LEU A 8 7.29 7.27 -13.07
N SER A 9 8.42 6.84 -13.63
CA SER A 9 9.69 7.61 -13.67
C SER A 9 10.14 8.06 -12.26
N CYS A 10 10.05 7.14 -11.29
CA CYS A 10 10.58 7.29 -9.96
C CYS A 10 11.67 6.23 -9.73
N TYR A 11 12.77 6.64 -9.13
CA TYR A 11 13.77 5.70 -8.62
C TYR A 11 13.26 5.11 -7.31
N SER A 12 13.40 3.80 -7.11
CA SER A 12 13.00 3.13 -5.87
C SER A 12 14.19 2.47 -5.19
N ALA A 13 14.43 2.84 -3.95
CA ALA A 13 15.25 2.09 -3.02
C ALA A 13 14.32 1.19 -2.18
N THR A 14 14.76 -0.01 -1.85
CA THR A 14 13.90 -1.02 -1.22
C THR A 14 14.59 -1.64 -0.02
N ALA A 15 13.94 -1.62 1.14
CA ALA A 15 14.26 -2.46 2.29
C ALA A 15 13.31 -3.67 2.31
N VAL A 16 13.86 -4.86 2.45
CA VAL A 16 13.09 -6.12 2.46
C VAL A 16 12.82 -6.53 3.90
N THR A 17 11.54 -6.65 4.26
CA THR A 17 11.13 -7.04 5.62
C THR A 17 10.84 -8.53 5.76
N SER A 18 10.45 -9.18 4.67
CA SER A 18 10.17 -10.61 4.63
C SER A 18 10.25 -11.16 3.22
N LEU A 19 10.51 -12.47 3.11
CA LEU A 19 10.48 -13.22 1.86
C LEU A 19 9.26 -14.12 1.87
N VAL A 20 8.46 -14.07 0.81
CA VAL A 20 7.22 -14.85 0.69
C VAL A 20 7.31 -15.75 -0.55
N ALA A 21 7.23 -17.06 -0.33
CA ALA A 21 7.06 -18.03 -1.41
C ALA A 21 5.56 -18.19 -1.67
N GLU A 22 5.06 -17.50 -2.69
CA GLU A 22 3.62 -17.49 -2.99
C GLU A 22 3.31 -17.70 -4.46
N THR A 23 2.11 -18.16 -4.70
CA THR A 23 1.44 -18.10 -6.00
C THR A 23 0.30 -17.10 -5.92
N THR A 24 -0.41 -16.86 -7.01
CA THR A 24 -1.62 -16.04 -7.00
C THR A 24 -2.75 -16.62 -6.13
N ASP A 25 -2.67 -17.90 -5.78
CA ASP A 25 -3.72 -18.64 -5.08
C ASP A 25 -3.37 -18.95 -3.63
N ALA A 26 -2.08 -19.10 -3.30
CA ALA A 26 -1.67 -19.56 -1.98
C ALA A 26 -0.27 -19.07 -1.57
N ILE A 27 -0.11 -18.82 -0.27
CA ILE A 27 1.18 -18.62 0.37
C ILE A 27 1.68 -20.00 0.82
N LYS A 28 2.88 -20.40 0.37
CA LYS A 28 3.53 -21.65 0.75
C LYS A 28 4.40 -21.50 1.99
N SER A 29 5.16 -20.43 2.08
CA SER A 29 6.03 -20.14 3.22
C SER A 29 6.36 -18.67 3.30
N VAL A 30 6.67 -18.21 4.50
CA VAL A 30 7.13 -16.86 4.79
C VAL A 30 8.38 -16.95 5.66
N VAL A 31 9.41 -16.18 5.31
CA VAL A 31 10.60 -15.98 6.12
C VAL A 31 10.63 -14.50 6.50
N CYS A 32 10.50 -14.22 7.79
CA CYS A 32 10.69 -12.89 8.33
C CYS A 32 12.19 -12.63 8.47
N LEU A 33 12.67 -11.47 8.04
CA LEU A 33 14.06 -11.10 8.24
C LEU A 33 14.28 -10.67 9.69
N GLU A 34 15.52 -10.80 10.16
CA GLU A 34 15.95 -10.30 11.45
C GLU A 34 15.76 -8.78 11.52
N SER A 35 15.15 -8.29 12.61
CA SER A 35 14.85 -6.86 12.75
C SER A 35 16.11 -5.98 12.71
N ASN A 36 17.23 -6.48 13.24
CA ASN A 36 18.53 -5.79 13.15
C ASN A 36 19.01 -5.65 11.71
N PHE A 37 18.81 -6.68 10.88
CA PHE A 37 19.18 -6.59 9.46
C PHE A 37 18.31 -5.55 8.73
N VAL A 38 17.00 -5.52 8.99
CA VAL A 38 16.10 -4.50 8.45
C VAL A 38 16.51 -3.10 8.90
N LYS A 39 16.96 -2.94 10.15
CA LYS A 39 17.51 -1.68 10.67
C LYS A 39 18.75 -1.25 9.89
N ASP A 40 19.65 -2.19 9.60
CA ASP A 40 20.85 -1.92 8.80
C ASP A 40 20.50 -1.55 7.35
N GLU A 41 19.53 -2.23 6.71
CA GLU A 41 19.03 -1.84 5.39
C GLU A 41 18.51 -0.39 5.40
N LEU A 42 17.64 -0.05 6.35
CA LEU A 42 17.02 1.28 6.44
C LEU A 42 18.06 2.37 6.71
N SER A 43 19.03 2.13 7.61
CA SER A 43 20.09 3.08 7.90
C SER A 43 21.00 3.29 6.70
N THR A 44 21.42 2.21 6.02
CA THR A 44 22.24 2.27 4.82
C THR A 44 21.55 3.07 3.70
N LEU A 45 20.25 2.87 3.51
CA LEU A 45 19.49 3.64 2.54
C LEU A 45 19.37 5.12 2.93
N ALA A 46 19.22 5.43 4.22
CA ALA A 46 19.13 6.81 4.69
C ALA A 46 20.49 7.55 4.61
N ASP A 47 21.61 6.84 4.71
CA ASP A 47 22.94 7.39 4.52
C ASP A 47 23.19 7.78 3.04
N GLU A 48 22.59 7.07 2.09
CA GLU A 48 22.77 7.30 0.66
C GLU A 48 21.72 8.21 0.06
N PHE A 49 20.44 8.14 0.51
CA PHE A 49 19.32 8.79 -0.14
C PHE A 49 18.58 9.75 0.80
N SER A 50 18.15 10.88 0.23
CA SER A 50 17.04 11.68 0.76
C SER A 50 15.75 11.28 0.04
N PHE A 51 14.74 10.85 0.79
CA PHE A 51 13.50 10.36 0.22
C PHE A 51 12.48 11.48 0.01
N ASP A 52 11.85 11.52 -1.18
CA ASP A 52 10.70 12.40 -1.46
C ASP A 52 9.39 11.80 -0.91
N ALA A 53 9.29 10.46 -0.92
CA ALA A 53 8.21 9.71 -0.29
C ALA A 53 8.67 8.31 0.13
N ILE A 54 7.99 7.75 1.12
CA ILE A 54 8.17 6.37 1.59
C ILE A 54 6.84 5.64 1.44
N LYS A 55 6.87 4.44 0.82
CA LYS A 55 5.73 3.51 0.84
C LYS A 55 6.06 2.35 1.74
N ILE A 56 5.15 2.03 2.65
CA ILE A 56 5.24 0.88 3.54
C ILE A 56 4.19 -0.13 3.10
N GLY A 57 4.60 -1.37 2.93
CA GLY A 57 3.72 -2.50 2.65
C GLY A 57 3.59 -3.42 3.85
N MET A 58 3.63 -4.74 3.60
CA MET A 58 3.49 -5.75 4.64
C MET A 58 4.65 -5.72 5.64
N LEU A 59 4.32 -5.57 6.92
CA LEU A 59 5.23 -5.72 8.05
C LEU A 59 4.77 -6.95 8.85
N PHE A 60 5.55 -8.02 8.79
CA PHE A 60 5.12 -9.33 9.28
C PHE A 60 5.25 -9.49 10.80
N SER A 61 6.22 -8.83 11.43
CA SER A 61 6.47 -8.95 12.87
C SER A 61 6.44 -7.61 13.60
N GLU A 62 6.16 -7.67 14.90
CA GLU A 62 6.12 -6.49 15.77
C GLU A 62 7.50 -5.85 15.91
N GLU A 63 8.56 -6.65 15.92
CA GLU A 63 9.94 -6.18 16.01
C GLU A 63 10.33 -5.38 14.77
N ILE A 64 9.90 -5.81 13.57
CA ILE A 64 10.09 -5.04 12.35
C ILE A 64 9.25 -3.76 12.37
N MET A 65 8.02 -3.80 12.88
CA MET A 65 7.22 -2.59 13.04
C MET A 65 7.90 -1.56 13.96
N ASP A 66 8.54 -2.01 15.05
CA ASP A 66 9.28 -1.12 15.95
C ASP A 66 10.49 -0.46 15.24
N VAL A 67 11.27 -1.24 14.50
CA VAL A 67 12.39 -0.72 13.71
C VAL A 67 11.93 0.29 12.66
N VAL A 68 10.85 -0.03 11.94
CA VAL A 68 10.27 0.89 10.94
C VAL A 68 9.73 2.14 11.63
N HIS A 69 9.09 2.02 12.78
CA HIS A 69 8.60 3.17 13.54
C HIS A 69 9.74 4.11 13.93
N GLU A 70 10.84 3.59 14.52
CA GLU A 70 12.02 4.37 14.87
C GLU A 70 12.60 5.10 13.66
N PHE A 71 12.71 4.40 12.52
CA PHE A 71 13.18 4.98 11.27
C PHE A 71 12.28 6.13 10.79
N LEU A 72 10.96 5.95 10.80
CA LEU A 72 10.02 6.96 10.33
C LEU A 72 10.02 8.24 11.16
N LEU A 73 10.34 8.18 12.46
CA LEU A 73 10.48 9.35 13.32
C LEU A 73 11.56 10.32 12.82
N THR A 74 12.54 9.83 12.08
CA THR A 74 13.64 10.64 11.50
C THR A 74 13.30 11.22 10.13
N GLN A 75 12.23 10.77 9.49
CA GLN A 75 11.89 11.13 8.11
C GLN A 75 10.96 12.37 8.06
N LYS A 76 11.16 13.22 7.05
CA LYS A 76 10.35 14.43 6.83
C LYS A 76 9.54 14.38 5.54
N CYS A 77 9.61 13.28 4.80
CA CYS A 77 8.92 13.10 3.54
C CYS A 77 7.47 12.62 3.70
N LYS A 78 6.75 12.48 2.59
CA LYS A 78 5.41 11.89 2.57
C LYS A 78 5.47 10.39 2.81
N ILE A 79 4.59 9.86 3.67
CA ILE A 79 4.55 8.44 4.02
C ILE A 79 3.20 7.86 3.64
N VAL A 80 3.21 6.85 2.78
CA VAL A 80 2.03 6.06 2.39
C VAL A 80 2.11 4.68 3.03
N LEU A 81 1.16 4.35 3.90
CA LEU A 81 1.09 3.06 4.57
C LEU A 81 -0.02 2.19 3.95
N ASP A 82 0.36 1.07 3.35
CA ASP A 82 -0.56 0.01 2.91
C ASP A 82 -0.64 -1.05 4.02
N PRO A 83 -1.68 -1.02 4.89
CA PRO A 83 -1.70 -1.78 6.14
C PRO A 83 -2.12 -3.22 5.89
N VAL A 84 -1.28 -4.00 5.21
CA VAL A 84 -1.55 -5.39 4.86
C VAL A 84 -1.65 -6.24 6.12
N CYS A 85 -2.86 -6.44 6.64
CA CYS A 85 -3.13 -7.21 7.85
C CYS A 85 -4.12 -8.36 7.65
N VAL A 86 -4.71 -8.48 6.46
CA VAL A 86 -5.67 -9.53 6.09
C VAL A 86 -5.24 -10.18 4.79
N SER A 87 -5.30 -11.50 4.73
CA SER A 87 -5.03 -12.26 3.50
C SER A 87 -6.14 -12.05 2.46
N LYS A 88 -5.89 -12.39 1.20
CA LYS A 88 -6.93 -12.38 0.15
C LYS A 88 -8.14 -13.28 0.46
N SER A 89 -7.95 -14.30 1.30
CA SER A 89 -9.02 -15.19 1.78
C SER A 89 -9.75 -14.65 3.01
N GLY A 90 -9.47 -13.41 3.45
CA GLY A 90 -10.12 -12.78 4.60
C GLY A 90 -9.58 -13.20 5.97
N HIS A 91 -8.53 -14.01 6.01
CA HIS A 91 -7.94 -14.40 7.30
C HIS A 91 -7.01 -13.30 7.82
N LYS A 92 -7.13 -12.99 9.10
CA LYS A 92 -6.24 -12.06 9.79
C LYS A 92 -4.81 -12.62 9.79
N LEU A 93 -3.87 -11.86 9.27
CA LEU A 93 -2.46 -12.25 9.15
C LEU A 93 -1.62 -11.85 10.37
N ILE A 94 -2.11 -10.93 11.18
CA ILE A 94 -1.37 -10.35 12.31
C ILE A 94 -2.12 -10.54 13.63
N LYS A 95 -1.40 -10.58 14.73
CA LYS A 95 -1.95 -10.63 16.10
C LYS A 95 -2.63 -9.31 16.48
N ASP A 96 -3.46 -9.32 17.53
CA ASP A 96 -4.12 -8.10 18.02
C ASP A 96 -3.10 -7.04 18.49
N SER A 97 -2.01 -7.45 19.15
CA SER A 97 -0.91 -6.58 19.54
C SER A 97 -0.26 -5.87 18.35
N ALA A 98 -0.09 -6.57 17.23
CA ALA A 98 0.45 -5.99 16.00
C ALA A 98 -0.52 -5.02 15.31
N VAL A 99 -1.84 -5.17 15.51
CA VAL A 99 -2.84 -4.18 15.06
C VAL A 99 -2.62 -2.84 15.74
N GLU A 100 -2.40 -2.83 17.05
CA GLU A 100 -2.16 -1.57 17.78
C GLU A 100 -0.83 -0.93 17.35
N LYS A 101 0.24 -1.71 17.17
CA LYS A 101 1.50 -1.19 16.62
C LYS A 101 1.33 -0.60 15.22
N LEU A 102 0.53 -1.24 14.37
CA LEU A 102 0.22 -0.72 13.04
C LEU A 102 -0.52 0.62 13.09
N LYS A 103 -1.42 0.80 14.07
CA LYS A 103 -2.09 2.10 14.32
C LYS A 103 -1.11 3.17 14.81
N GLU A 104 -0.09 2.82 15.60
CA GLU A 104 0.97 3.76 15.98
C GLU A 104 1.78 4.21 14.75
N LEU A 105 2.14 3.28 13.86
CA LEU A 105 2.79 3.62 12.58
C LEU A 105 1.91 4.55 11.72
N MET A 106 0.59 4.34 11.71
CA MET A 106 -0.33 5.22 11.00
C MET A 106 -0.28 6.67 11.48
N LYS A 107 0.05 6.94 12.75
CA LYS A 107 0.17 8.31 13.25
C LYS A 107 1.30 9.10 12.57
N LEU A 108 2.30 8.39 12.03
CA LEU A 108 3.41 8.97 11.27
C LEU A 108 3.11 9.06 9.77
N ALA A 109 2.08 8.36 9.29
CA ALA A 109 1.74 8.34 7.88
C ALA A 109 1.02 9.62 7.43
N THR A 110 1.27 10.04 6.20
CA THR A 110 0.47 11.05 5.50
C THR A 110 -0.91 10.49 5.18
N VAL A 111 -0.94 9.24 4.73
CA VAL A 111 -2.18 8.53 4.38
C VAL A 111 -1.96 7.02 4.50
N ALA A 112 -2.99 6.30 4.97
CA ALA A 112 -3.03 4.85 4.89
C ALA A 112 -4.09 4.39 3.88
N THR A 113 -3.85 3.21 3.28
CA THR A 113 -4.62 2.71 2.14
C THR A 113 -5.23 1.32 2.37
N PRO A 114 -5.98 1.09 3.46
CA PRO A 114 -6.63 -0.19 3.70
C PRO A 114 -7.65 -0.53 2.63
N ASN A 115 -7.84 -1.81 2.34
CA ASN A 115 -9.06 -2.30 1.73
C ASN A 115 -10.19 -2.35 2.78
N LEU A 116 -11.42 -2.74 2.38
CA LEU A 116 -12.57 -2.74 3.28
C LEU A 116 -12.39 -3.71 4.47
N ASP A 117 -11.82 -4.90 4.23
CA ASP A 117 -11.60 -5.90 5.29
C ASP A 117 -10.54 -5.43 6.29
N GLU A 118 -9.45 -4.86 5.79
CA GLU A 118 -8.40 -4.23 6.61
C GLU A 118 -8.96 -3.04 7.41
N ALA A 119 -9.77 -2.19 6.79
CA ALA A 119 -10.42 -1.07 7.46
C ALA A 119 -11.37 -1.54 8.58
N ASN A 120 -12.08 -2.64 8.38
CA ASN A 120 -12.93 -3.25 9.41
C ASN A 120 -12.10 -3.79 10.58
N VAL A 121 -10.98 -4.47 10.30
CA VAL A 121 -10.07 -4.97 11.36
C VAL A 121 -9.46 -3.80 12.14
N LEU A 122 -9.06 -2.73 11.47
CA LEU A 122 -8.37 -1.59 12.08
C LEU A 122 -9.32 -0.66 12.84
N PHE A 123 -10.50 -0.43 12.31
CA PHE A 123 -11.40 0.65 12.79
C PHE A 123 -12.79 0.17 13.18
N GLY A 124 -13.16 -1.09 12.91
CA GLY A 124 -14.49 -1.62 13.22
C GLY A 124 -15.64 -0.85 12.55
N GLY A 125 -15.37 -0.24 11.38
CA GLY A 125 -16.33 0.63 10.69
C GLY A 125 -16.47 2.04 11.27
N ASN A 126 -15.67 2.40 12.28
CA ASN A 126 -15.69 3.73 12.88
C ASN A 126 -14.51 4.57 12.38
N PHE A 127 -14.79 5.54 11.52
CA PHE A 127 -13.81 6.44 10.93
C PHE A 127 -13.75 7.81 11.67
N LYS A 128 -13.96 7.81 12.98
CA LYS A 128 -13.74 8.99 13.84
C LYS A 128 -12.38 8.92 14.52
N ASN A 129 -11.78 10.09 14.77
CA ASN A 129 -10.48 10.20 15.46
C ASN A 129 -9.38 9.37 14.79
N LEU A 130 -9.28 9.46 13.48
CA LEU A 130 -8.31 8.72 12.67
C LEU A 130 -6.87 9.12 12.99
N PRO A 131 -5.91 8.16 12.97
CA PRO A 131 -4.49 8.45 13.20
C PRO A 131 -3.86 9.28 12.08
N CYS A 132 -4.29 9.07 10.84
CA CYS A 132 -3.93 9.80 9.64
C CYS A 132 -5.14 9.88 8.69
N ASP A 133 -4.99 10.48 7.52
CA ASP A 133 -5.98 10.35 6.46
C ASP A 133 -6.04 8.91 5.97
N ILE A 134 -7.23 8.38 5.70
CA ILE A 134 -7.46 6.98 5.32
C ILE A 134 -8.18 6.92 3.99
N ILE A 135 -7.57 6.30 2.98
CA ILE A 135 -8.28 5.97 1.73
C ILE A 135 -8.70 4.50 1.77
N VAL A 136 -9.99 4.26 1.99
CA VAL A 136 -10.57 2.92 1.94
C VAL A 136 -10.78 2.54 0.48
N LYS A 137 -10.00 1.54 0.04
CA LYS A 137 -10.04 1.01 -1.32
C LYS A 137 -11.27 0.13 -1.51
N LYS A 138 -11.95 0.32 -2.65
CA LYS A 138 -12.81 -0.69 -3.25
C LYS A 138 -14.20 -0.86 -2.66
N HIS A 139 -15.04 0.10 -2.94
CA HIS A 139 -16.44 -0.27 -3.19
C HIS A 139 -16.61 -0.48 -4.70
N VAL A 140 -16.84 -1.72 -5.14
CA VAL A 140 -17.07 -2.07 -6.55
C VAL A 140 -18.57 -2.21 -6.77
N SER A 141 -19.13 -1.38 -7.64
CA SER A 141 -20.45 -1.58 -8.23
C SER A 141 -20.32 -2.23 -9.61
N GLU A 142 -21.43 -2.57 -10.26
CA GLU A 142 -21.43 -3.22 -11.58
C GLU A 142 -20.57 -2.45 -12.60
N ASP A 143 -20.60 -1.10 -12.58
CA ASP A 143 -19.97 -0.24 -13.57
C ASP A 143 -18.79 0.59 -13.04
N SER A 144 -18.54 0.61 -11.74
CA SER A 144 -17.57 1.53 -11.17
C SER A 144 -16.85 1.02 -9.93
N SER A 145 -15.64 1.54 -9.72
CA SER A 145 -14.87 1.40 -8.49
C SER A 145 -14.85 2.74 -7.76
N ILE A 146 -15.22 2.73 -6.48
CA ILE A 146 -15.26 3.91 -5.62
C ILE A 146 -14.30 3.67 -4.47
N ASP A 147 -13.34 4.59 -4.27
CA ASP A 147 -12.52 4.65 -3.07
C ASP A 147 -12.91 5.90 -2.28
N THR A 148 -12.97 5.79 -0.96
CA THR A 148 -13.39 6.89 -0.10
C THR A 148 -12.22 7.35 0.77
N LEU A 149 -11.87 8.61 0.65
CA LEU A 149 -10.94 9.28 1.54
C LEU A 149 -11.69 9.80 2.77
N TYR A 150 -11.33 9.32 3.93
CA TYR A 150 -11.73 9.82 5.24
C TYR A 150 -10.59 10.63 5.82
N ARG A 151 -10.81 11.91 6.11
CA ARG A 151 -9.79 12.78 6.65
C ARG A 151 -9.85 12.85 8.18
N LYS A 152 -8.74 13.23 8.76
CA LYS A 152 -8.64 13.46 10.21
C LYS A 152 -9.61 14.54 10.73
N ASP A 153 -9.97 15.51 9.90
CA ASP A 153 -10.94 16.57 10.24
C ASP A 153 -12.40 16.10 10.19
N GLY A 154 -12.64 14.84 9.82
CA GLY A 154 -13.97 14.24 9.72
C GLY A 154 -14.63 14.43 8.35
N SER A 155 -14.03 15.17 7.44
CA SER A 155 -14.55 15.29 6.07
C SER A 155 -14.28 13.99 5.27
N LEU A 156 -15.09 13.77 4.24
CA LEU A 156 -14.93 12.62 3.35
C LEU A 156 -15.06 13.04 1.89
N GLN A 157 -14.36 12.31 1.01
CA GLN A 157 -14.40 12.51 -0.42
C GLN A 157 -14.36 11.17 -1.16
N ASN A 158 -15.25 11.01 -2.14
CA ASN A 158 -15.28 9.82 -2.99
C ASN A 158 -14.53 10.05 -4.29
N PHE A 159 -13.76 9.03 -4.68
CA PHE A 159 -13.05 8.97 -5.95
C PHE A 159 -13.63 7.82 -6.76
N LYS A 160 -14.34 8.16 -7.81
CA LYS A 160 -15.03 7.19 -8.68
C LYS A 160 -14.31 7.07 -10.01
N THR A 161 -14.09 5.83 -10.46
CA THR A 161 -13.61 5.51 -11.82
C THR A 161 -14.49 4.42 -12.42
N PRO A 162 -14.61 4.36 -13.76
CA PRO A 162 -15.23 3.20 -14.41
C PRO A 162 -14.52 1.91 -13.99
N LEU A 163 -15.26 0.80 -13.93
CA LEU A 163 -14.66 -0.50 -13.66
C LEU A 163 -13.78 -0.89 -14.87
N ALA A 164 -12.50 -1.04 -14.63
CA ALA A 164 -11.52 -1.34 -15.70
C ALA A 164 -11.66 -2.77 -16.24
N SER A 165 -12.08 -3.71 -15.36
CA SER A 165 -12.34 -5.11 -15.69
C SER A 165 -13.13 -5.76 -14.55
N PRO A 166 -14.07 -6.67 -14.85
CA PRO A 166 -14.74 -7.50 -13.84
C PRO A 166 -13.78 -8.54 -13.23
N LEU A 167 -12.59 -8.71 -13.79
CA LEU A 167 -11.64 -9.73 -13.38
C LEU A 167 -10.82 -9.25 -12.18
N VAL A 168 -10.73 -10.11 -11.18
CA VAL A 168 -9.86 -9.86 -10.02
C VAL A 168 -8.41 -10.08 -10.42
N MET A 169 -7.60 -9.04 -10.28
CA MET A 169 -6.15 -9.09 -10.53
C MET A 169 -5.37 -9.00 -9.22
N SER A 170 -4.23 -9.70 -9.19
CA SER A 170 -3.31 -9.66 -8.04
C SER A 170 -2.40 -8.44 -8.11
N GLY A 171 -2.13 -7.83 -6.94
CA GLY A 171 -1.18 -6.73 -6.81
C GLY A 171 -1.80 -5.34 -7.01
N THR A 172 -3.12 -5.22 -7.21
CA THR A 172 -3.78 -3.91 -7.41
C THR A 172 -3.62 -2.98 -6.20
N GLY A 173 -3.70 -3.50 -4.96
CA GLY A 173 -3.53 -2.70 -3.74
C GLY A 173 -2.13 -2.11 -3.63
N CYS A 174 -1.09 -2.96 -3.71
CA CYS A 174 0.30 -2.52 -3.67
C CYS A 174 0.63 -1.55 -4.81
N THR A 175 0.11 -1.80 -6.02
CA THR A 175 0.30 -0.90 -7.16
C THR A 175 -0.32 0.47 -6.91
N PHE A 176 -1.55 0.51 -6.37
CA PHE A 176 -2.22 1.77 -6.01
C PHE A 176 -1.43 2.56 -4.96
N SER A 177 -1.06 1.92 -3.85
CA SER A 177 -0.32 2.59 -2.76
C SER A 177 1.05 3.09 -3.21
N THR A 178 1.73 2.34 -4.09
CA THR A 178 3.00 2.77 -4.67
C THR A 178 2.82 3.93 -5.66
N ALA A 179 1.80 3.89 -6.53
CA ALA A 179 1.51 5.00 -7.43
C ALA A 179 1.19 6.28 -6.64
N LEU A 180 0.41 6.15 -5.55
CA LEU A 180 0.11 7.26 -4.64
C LEU A 180 1.39 7.87 -4.06
N ALA A 181 2.32 7.04 -3.58
CA ALA A 181 3.61 7.51 -3.08
C ALA A 181 4.42 8.22 -4.18
N CYS A 182 4.46 7.68 -5.40
CA CYS A 182 5.14 8.30 -6.53
C CYS A 182 4.57 9.69 -6.88
N TYR A 183 3.24 9.84 -6.90
CA TYR A 183 2.63 11.14 -7.19
C TYR A 183 2.81 12.15 -6.05
N LEU A 184 2.78 11.70 -4.79
CA LEU A 184 3.12 12.55 -3.65
C LEU A 184 4.59 12.99 -3.67
N ALA A 185 5.53 12.09 -4.03
CA ALA A 185 6.94 12.41 -4.24
C ALA A 185 7.15 13.48 -5.32
N LYS A 186 6.28 13.51 -6.33
CA LYS A 186 6.27 14.53 -7.40
C LYS A 186 5.57 15.83 -7.01
N GLY A 187 5.24 16.02 -5.73
CA GLY A 187 4.64 17.24 -5.19
C GLY A 187 3.14 17.43 -5.47
N LYS A 188 2.44 16.36 -5.89
CA LYS A 188 0.98 16.41 -6.06
C LYS A 188 0.26 16.53 -4.72
N SER A 189 -0.88 17.24 -4.69
CA SER A 189 -1.79 17.19 -3.54
C SER A 189 -2.30 15.77 -3.31
N LEU A 190 -2.80 15.48 -2.12
CA LEU A 190 -3.31 14.14 -1.81
C LEU A 190 -4.45 13.74 -2.76
N GLU A 191 -5.36 14.67 -3.04
CA GLU A 191 -6.51 14.46 -3.91
C GLU A 191 -6.09 14.18 -5.36
N GLU A 192 -5.17 14.99 -5.89
CA GLU A 192 -4.62 14.77 -7.24
C GLU A 192 -3.90 13.42 -7.32
N ALA A 193 -3.08 13.10 -6.31
CA ALA A 193 -2.33 11.85 -6.25
C ALA A 193 -3.26 10.63 -6.20
N ILE A 194 -4.37 10.69 -5.43
CA ILE A 194 -5.38 9.62 -5.40
C ILE A 194 -6.04 9.47 -6.78
N GLY A 195 -6.48 10.57 -7.38
CA GLY A 195 -7.10 10.56 -8.71
C GLY A 195 -6.20 9.92 -9.76
N LEU A 196 -4.97 10.41 -9.87
CA LEU A 196 -3.96 9.89 -10.80
C LEU A 196 -3.60 8.42 -10.53
N SER A 197 -3.57 8.00 -9.27
CA SER A 197 -3.30 6.59 -8.91
C SER A 197 -4.44 5.67 -9.35
N LYS A 198 -5.69 6.13 -9.26
CA LYS A 198 -6.84 5.38 -9.75
C LYS A 198 -6.84 5.26 -11.28
N GLU A 199 -6.50 6.33 -11.98
CA GLU A 199 -6.35 6.33 -13.44
C GLU A 199 -5.27 5.35 -13.86
N TYR A 200 -4.10 5.42 -13.21
CA TYR A 200 -2.98 4.51 -13.46
C TYR A 200 -3.37 3.04 -13.24
N ILE A 201 -4.06 2.70 -12.14
CA ILE A 201 -4.55 1.33 -11.91
C ILE A 201 -5.52 0.88 -13.00
N CYS A 202 -6.44 1.74 -13.42
CA CYS A 202 -7.37 1.41 -14.51
C CYS A 202 -6.63 1.13 -15.83
N GLU A 203 -5.60 1.91 -16.16
CA GLU A 203 -4.76 1.69 -17.33
C GLU A 203 -4.02 0.35 -17.26
N ILE A 204 -3.30 0.11 -16.14
CA ILE A 204 -2.55 -1.14 -15.92
C ILE A 204 -3.46 -2.38 -15.98
N ILE A 205 -4.65 -2.32 -15.39
CA ILE A 205 -5.62 -3.43 -15.47
C ILE A 205 -6.00 -3.69 -16.92
N LYS A 206 -6.36 -2.67 -17.69
CA LYS A 206 -6.72 -2.80 -19.11
C LYS A 206 -5.59 -3.42 -19.92
N GLU A 207 -4.36 -2.95 -19.75
CA GLU A 207 -3.18 -3.50 -20.43
C GLU A 207 -2.86 -4.94 -20.03
N SER A 208 -3.26 -5.34 -18.83
CA SER A 208 -2.98 -6.68 -18.29
C SER A 208 -3.97 -7.76 -18.76
N ILE A 209 -5.14 -7.40 -19.28
CA ILE A 209 -6.22 -8.34 -19.63
C ILE A 209 -5.72 -9.43 -20.58
N ASP A 210 -4.93 -9.09 -21.57
CA ASP A 210 -4.50 -10.01 -22.62
C ASP A 210 -3.16 -10.70 -22.32
N THR A 211 -2.46 -10.30 -21.26
CA THR A 211 -1.11 -10.83 -20.97
C THR A 211 -1.11 -12.26 -20.45
N LYS A 212 -2.23 -12.71 -19.84
CA LYS A 212 -2.41 -14.07 -19.27
C LYS A 212 -1.25 -14.55 -18.39
N LEU A 213 -0.64 -13.62 -17.64
CA LEU A 213 0.47 -13.93 -16.76
C LEU A 213 -0.01 -14.73 -15.54
N GLY A 214 0.60 -15.91 -15.34
CA GLY A 214 0.25 -16.81 -14.25
C GLY A 214 -1.16 -17.42 -14.41
N LYS A 215 -1.59 -18.20 -13.41
CA LYS A 215 -2.95 -18.79 -13.35
C LYS A 215 -4.03 -17.73 -13.18
N ASN A 216 -3.75 -16.75 -12.35
CA ASN A 216 -4.59 -15.57 -12.14
C ASN A 216 -3.83 -14.36 -12.65
N ARG A 217 -4.47 -13.53 -13.42
CA ARG A 217 -3.93 -12.40 -14.14
C ARG A 217 -3.14 -11.48 -13.21
N LEU A 218 -1.83 -11.47 -13.38
CA LEU A 218 -0.93 -10.53 -12.73
C LEU A 218 -0.93 -9.22 -13.50
N LEU A 219 -0.69 -8.11 -12.80
CA LEU A 219 -0.58 -6.80 -13.43
C LEU A 219 0.69 -6.72 -14.29
N TRP A 220 0.53 -6.24 -15.52
CA TRP A 220 1.62 -5.96 -16.44
C TRP A 220 2.06 -4.50 -16.31
N HIS A 221 3.28 -4.29 -15.82
CA HIS A 221 3.88 -2.97 -15.67
C HIS A 221 4.95 -2.67 -16.73
N GLY A 222 5.06 -3.48 -17.77
CA GLY A 222 6.01 -3.24 -18.85
C GLY A 222 5.69 -1.96 -19.62
N ALA A 223 6.71 -1.34 -20.25
CA ALA A 223 6.49 -0.28 -21.19
C ALA A 223 5.76 -0.80 -22.44
N LYS A 224 4.95 0.05 -23.06
CA LYS A 224 4.46 -0.17 -24.44
C LYS A 224 5.61 -0.01 -25.40
#